data_6e785b7329f088f4826340a186a61341
#
_entry.id   6e785b7329f088f4826340a186a61341
#
_cell.length_a   1.000
_cell.length_b   1.000
_cell.length_c   1.000
_cell.angle_alpha   90.00
_cell.angle_beta   90.00
_cell.angle_gamma   90.00
#
_symmetry.space_group_name_H-M   'P 1'
#
loop_
_entity.id
_entity.type
_entity.pdbx_description
1 polymer ?
#
loop_
_entity_poly.entity_id
_entity_poly.type
_entity_poly.pdbx_seq_one_letter_code
_entity_poly.pdbx_strand_id
1 'polypeptide(L)'
;MKKVSLPASNAFCPQCMFLYGTYKENGEANYGMFCWATYAYDNSFKFVACIGENKLTRDRIRSTGVFSASVVSESLLTDADFCGSHPGYEINKSERIETVSGAVLRVPIPVKSPWSFELEVDKTLRLDERGDSEIYVCHIRNVLADERLTDEETPLAERLSIASPVVSVAEQYFPVDRKALGCWGSWK
;
A
#
# COMPACT_ATOMS: atom_id res chain seq x y z
N MET A 1 28.21 -8.68 20.73
CA MET A 1 27.80 -8.78 19.30
C MET A 1 28.74 -7.92 18.47
N LYS A 2 29.39 -8.47 17.42
CA LYS A 2 30.32 -7.72 16.55
C LYS A 2 29.52 -7.08 15.42
N LYS A 3 29.69 -5.77 15.18
CA LYS A 3 29.11 -5.04 14.04
C LYS A 3 30.12 -4.99 12.89
N VAL A 4 29.62 -5.06 11.67
CA VAL A 4 30.40 -4.90 10.44
C VAL A 4 29.73 -3.86 9.54
N SER A 5 30.53 -3.16 8.72
CA SER A 5 30.00 -2.23 7.72
C SER A 5 29.51 -3.01 6.50
N LEU A 6 28.37 -2.61 5.97
CA LEU A 6 27.77 -3.16 4.75
C LEU A 6 27.46 -2.03 3.76
N PRO A 7 27.33 -2.31 2.47
CA PRO A 7 26.70 -1.40 1.52
C PRO A 7 25.27 -1.02 1.95
N ALA A 8 24.73 0.07 1.39
CA ALA A 8 23.35 0.49 1.66
C ALA A 8 22.36 -0.67 1.37
N SER A 9 21.53 -0.99 2.36
CA SER A 9 20.60 -2.11 2.30
C SER A 9 19.44 -1.90 3.28
N ASN A 10 18.24 -2.34 2.90
CA ASN A 10 17.05 -2.41 3.75
C ASN A 10 16.63 -3.86 4.03
N ALA A 11 17.54 -4.83 3.85
CA ALA A 11 17.24 -6.27 3.86
C ALA A 11 16.51 -6.76 5.13
N PHE A 12 16.68 -6.09 6.27
CA PHE A 12 16.00 -6.44 7.53
C PHE A 12 15.05 -5.35 8.02
N CYS A 13 14.53 -4.54 7.11
CA CYS A 13 13.52 -3.52 7.40
C CYS A 13 12.16 -3.98 6.86
N PRO A 14 11.28 -4.57 7.68
CA PRO A 14 9.96 -5.00 7.23
C PRO A 14 9.15 -3.82 6.67
N GLN A 15 8.50 -4.04 5.53
CA GLN A 15 7.68 -3.04 4.87
C GLN A 15 6.29 -3.60 4.59
N CYS A 16 5.25 -2.86 4.98
CA CYS A 16 3.88 -3.23 4.63
C CYS A 16 3.69 -3.25 3.12
N MET A 17 2.97 -4.26 2.64
CA MET A 17 2.63 -4.39 1.23
C MET A 17 1.31 -3.68 0.94
N PHE A 18 1.31 -2.87 -0.12
CA PHE A 18 0.12 -2.19 -0.61
C PHE A 18 -0.14 -2.52 -2.08
N LEU A 19 -1.41 -2.63 -2.41
CA LEU A 19 -1.90 -2.66 -3.78
C LEU A 19 -2.40 -1.25 -4.12
N TYR A 20 -1.69 -0.54 -5.02
CA TYR A 20 -2.11 0.78 -5.49
C TYR A 20 -3.04 0.62 -6.69
N GLY A 21 -4.23 1.20 -6.59
CA GLY A 21 -5.27 1.14 -7.58
C GLY A 21 -5.50 2.46 -8.30
N THR A 22 -5.59 2.40 -9.62
CA THR A 22 -5.94 3.53 -10.50
C THR A 22 -6.89 3.05 -11.58
N TYR A 23 -7.74 3.93 -12.13
CA TYR A 23 -8.48 3.60 -13.33
C TYR A 23 -7.68 3.95 -14.58
N LYS A 24 -7.70 3.06 -15.58
CA LYS A 24 -7.24 3.33 -16.94
C LYS A 24 -8.19 4.34 -17.62
N GLU A 25 -7.82 4.82 -18.82
CA GLU A 25 -8.66 5.73 -19.60
C GLU A 25 -9.99 5.13 -20.02
N ASN A 26 -9.99 3.83 -20.30
CA ASN A 26 -11.20 3.08 -20.65
C ASN A 26 -12.08 2.72 -19.44
N GLY A 27 -11.71 3.12 -18.22
CA GLY A 27 -12.45 2.88 -16.99
C GLY A 27 -12.14 1.55 -16.30
N GLU A 28 -11.29 0.70 -16.87
CA GLU A 28 -10.86 -0.55 -16.23
C GLU A 28 -9.93 -0.27 -15.04
N ALA A 29 -10.04 -1.08 -13.99
CA ALA A 29 -9.13 -1.04 -12.86
C ALA A 29 -7.72 -1.51 -13.26
N ASN A 30 -6.70 -0.81 -12.78
CA ASN A 30 -5.31 -1.22 -12.86
C ASN A 30 -4.71 -1.21 -11.46
N TYR A 31 -3.95 -2.24 -11.16
CA TYR A 31 -3.28 -2.39 -9.88
C TYR A 31 -1.78 -2.64 -10.04
N GLY A 32 -1.00 -2.15 -9.07
CA GLY A 32 0.41 -2.47 -8.90
C GLY A 32 0.72 -2.69 -7.43
N MET A 33 1.60 -3.65 -7.11
CA MET A 33 2.02 -3.92 -5.75
C MET A 33 3.27 -3.11 -5.41
N PHE A 34 3.26 -2.47 -4.24
CA PHE A 34 4.32 -1.58 -3.75
C PHE A 34 4.52 -1.73 -2.24
N CYS A 35 5.75 -1.48 -1.77
CA CYS A 35 6.09 -1.52 -0.35
C CYS A 35 6.82 -0.27 0.15
N TRP A 36 7.25 0.61 -0.75
CA TRP A 36 7.92 1.84 -0.35
C TRP A 36 6.91 2.91 0.00
N ALA A 37 6.36 2.78 1.21
CA ALA A 37 5.35 3.67 1.74
C ALA A 37 5.61 3.96 3.22
N THR A 38 5.19 5.14 3.67
CA THR A 38 5.19 5.53 5.08
C THR A 38 4.10 6.55 5.34
N TYR A 39 3.95 6.91 6.61
CA TYR A 39 3.03 7.96 7.04
C TYR A 39 3.82 9.16 7.54
N ALA A 40 3.25 10.35 7.35
CA ALA A 40 3.70 11.57 7.97
C ALA A 40 2.51 12.23 8.67
N TYR A 41 2.79 13.10 9.65
CA TYR A 41 1.76 13.83 10.38
C TYR A 41 2.14 15.30 10.45
N ASP A 42 1.24 16.13 9.95
CA ASP A 42 1.28 17.58 10.11
C ASP A 42 -0.18 18.08 10.12
N ASN A 43 -0.75 18.30 11.29
CA ASN A 43 -2.16 18.60 11.53
C ASN A 43 -3.16 17.53 11.02
N SER A 44 -2.74 16.65 10.13
CA SER A 44 -3.47 15.48 9.64
C SER A 44 -2.51 14.39 9.20
N PHE A 45 -2.97 13.14 9.16
CA PHE A 45 -2.21 12.04 8.57
C PHE A 45 -2.05 12.26 7.07
N LYS A 46 -0.81 12.05 6.60
CA LYS A 46 -0.43 11.99 5.19
C LYS A 46 0.06 10.60 4.87
N PHE A 47 -0.22 10.14 3.66
CA PHE A 47 0.38 8.95 3.10
C PHE A 47 1.52 9.37 2.18
N VAL A 48 2.68 8.73 2.33
CA VAL A 48 3.85 9.00 1.48
C VAL A 48 4.18 7.73 0.71
N ALA A 49 4.15 7.80 -0.61
CA ALA A 49 4.43 6.67 -1.50
C ALA A 49 5.63 6.99 -2.40
N CYS A 50 6.53 6.01 -2.58
CA CYS A 50 7.57 6.10 -3.60
C CYS A 50 7.28 5.07 -4.69
N ILE A 51 7.20 5.53 -5.95
CA ILE A 51 6.96 4.70 -7.13
C ILE A 51 8.12 4.92 -8.09
N GLY A 52 8.89 3.85 -8.32
CA GLY A 52 10.00 3.83 -9.27
C GLY A 52 9.59 3.33 -10.64
N GLU A 53 10.47 3.58 -11.60
CA GLU A 53 10.42 3.05 -12.96
C GLU A 53 9.20 3.46 -13.80
N ASN A 54 9.13 2.89 -15.01
CA ASN A 54 8.00 3.09 -15.92
C ASN A 54 6.83 2.19 -15.52
N LYS A 55 5.87 2.72 -14.75
CA LYS A 55 4.69 2.00 -14.26
C LYS A 55 3.41 2.70 -14.72
N LEU A 56 2.47 1.95 -15.30
CA LEU A 56 1.15 2.49 -15.67
C LEU A 56 0.46 3.15 -14.47
N THR A 57 0.56 2.56 -13.28
CA THR A 57 0.03 3.14 -12.04
C THR A 57 0.57 4.56 -11.79
N ARG A 58 1.89 4.78 -11.96
CA ARG A 58 2.51 6.11 -11.82
C ARG A 58 1.95 7.11 -12.83
N ASP A 59 1.86 6.71 -14.09
CA ASP A 59 1.39 7.61 -15.15
C ASP A 59 -0.10 7.95 -14.99
N ARG A 60 -0.90 7.01 -14.46
CA ARG A 60 -2.29 7.30 -14.11
C ARG A 60 -2.38 8.26 -12.92
N ILE A 61 -1.55 8.10 -11.87
CA ILE A 61 -1.47 9.03 -10.74
C ILE A 61 -1.09 10.42 -11.22
N ARG A 62 -0.08 10.55 -12.09
CA ARG A 62 0.32 11.84 -12.68
C ARG A 62 -0.83 12.52 -13.42
N SER A 63 -1.66 11.76 -14.13
CA SER A 63 -2.75 12.30 -14.94
C SER A 63 -4.02 12.62 -14.15
N THR A 64 -4.28 11.90 -13.06
CA THR A 64 -5.55 12.01 -12.30
C THR A 64 -5.39 12.69 -10.94
N GLY A 65 -4.19 12.66 -10.36
CA GLY A 65 -3.92 13.15 -9.01
C GLY A 65 -4.48 12.27 -7.89
N VAL A 66 -5.10 11.12 -8.22
CA VAL A 66 -5.76 10.26 -7.22
C VAL A 66 -5.44 8.77 -7.44
N PHE A 67 -5.39 8.02 -6.34
CA PHE A 67 -5.24 6.56 -6.36
C PHE A 67 -5.71 5.96 -5.04
N SER A 68 -5.89 4.64 -5.00
CA SER A 68 -6.07 3.91 -3.75
C SER A 68 -4.78 3.24 -3.31
N ALA A 69 -4.60 3.10 -1.98
CA ALA A 69 -3.59 2.24 -1.39
C ALA A 69 -4.27 1.25 -0.45
N SER A 70 -4.28 0.00 -0.83
CA SER A 70 -5.01 -1.07 -0.17
C SER A 70 -4.03 -2.06 0.46
N VAL A 71 -4.19 -2.34 1.76
CA VAL A 71 -3.33 -3.29 2.48
C VAL A 71 -3.46 -4.68 1.84
N VAL A 72 -2.33 -5.30 1.57
CA VAL A 72 -2.27 -6.68 1.07
C VAL A 72 -2.42 -7.62 2.26
N SER A 73 -3.53 -8.37 2.28
CA SER A 73 -3.75 -9.48 3.22
C SER A 73 -3.18 -10.78 2.67
N GLU A 74 -3.02 -11.80 3.53
CA GLU A 74 -2.62 -13.14 3.08
C GLU A 74 -3.54 -13.69 1.97
N SER A 75 -4.85 -13.45 2.06
CA SER A 75 -5.83 -13.89 1.05
C SER A 75 -5.75 -13.13 -0.29
N LEU A 76 -5.16 -11.93 -0.29
CA LEU A 76 -4.97 -11.09 -1.48
C LEU A 76 -3.57 -11.26 -2.09
N LEU A 77 -2.63 -11.88 -1.37
CA LEU A 77 -1.21 -11.90 -1.72
C LEU A 77 -0.93 -12.43 -3.13
N THR A 78 -1.53 -13.55 -3.51
CA THR A 78 -1.30 -14.15 -4.84
C THR A 78 -1.69 -13.22 -5.98
N ASP A 79 -2.82 -12.51 -5.83
CA ASP A 79 -3.29 -11.55 -6.84
C ASP A 79 -2.47 -10.27 -6.82
N ALA A 80 -2.03 -9.84 -5.64
CA ALA A 80 -1.16 -8.68 -5.47
C ALA A 80 0.23 -8.92 -6.07
N ASP A 81 0.84 -10.09 -5.82
CA ASP A 81 2.13 -10.48 -6.39
C ASP A 81 2.07 -10.52 -7.92
N PHE A 82 1.01 -11.11 -8.49
CA PHE A 82 0.78 -11.05 -9.93
C PHE A 82 0.72 -9.61 -10.43
N CYS A 83 0.01 -8.72 -9.74
CA CYS A 83 -0.08 -7.31 -10.13
C CYS A 83 1.26 -6.57 -10.02
N GLY A 84 2.13 -6.96 -9.10
CA GLY A 84 3.47 -6.40 -8.92
C GLY A 84 4.47 -6.85 -9.99
N SER A 85 4.38 -8.13 -10.39
CA SER A 85 5.34 -8.78 -11.28
C SER A 85 5.02 -8.62 -12.78
N HIS A 86 3.81 -8.16 -13.13
CA HIS A 86 3.40 -8.00 -14.52
C HIS A 86 3.18 -6.52 -14.88
N PRO A 87 3.69 -6.02 -16.03
CA PRO A 87 3.49 -4.64 -16.47
C PRO A 87 2.03 -4.35 -16.81
N GLY A 88 1.48 -3.25 -16.26
CA GLY A 88 0.09 -2.86 -16.51
C GLY A 88 -0.17 -2.36 -17.95
N TYR A 89 0.88 -2.02 -18.67
CA TYR A 89 0.79 -1.66 -20.10
C TYR A 89 0.55 -2.87 -21.01
N GLU A 90 1.02 -4.05 -20.60
CA GLU A 90 1.00 -5.26 -21.42
C GLU A 90 -0.15 -6.20 -21.03
N ILE A 91 -0.50 -6.22 -19.73
CA ILE A 91 -1.44 -7.18 -19.18
C ILE A 91 -2.63 -6.47 -18.55
N ASN A 92 -3.84 -6.86 -18.94
CA ASN A 92 -5.05 -6.43 -18.28
C ASN A 92 -5.23 -7.20 -16.95
N LYS A 93 -5.26 -6.44 -15.85
CA LYS A 93 -5.37 -6.99 -14.48
C LYS A 93 -6.78 -6.84 -13.90
N SER A 94 -7.69 -6.19 -14.63
CA SER A 94 -9.02 -5.82 -14.11
C SER A 94 -9.89 -7.01 -13.72
N GLU A 95 -9.75 -8.13 -14.42
CA GLU A 95 -10.54 -9.34 -14.16
C GLU A 95 -10.02 -10.18 -13.00
N ARG A 96 -8.77 -9.92 -12.56
CA ARG A 96 -8.14 -10.72 -11.52
C ARG A 96 -8.54 -10.30 -10.11
N ILE A 97 -8.93 -9.05 -9.93
CA ILE A 97 -9.24 -8.49 -8.62
C ILE A 97 -10.68 -7.98 -8.64
N GLU A 98 -11.52 -8.61 -7.86
CA GLU A 98 -12.86 -8.09 -7.59
C GLU A 98 -12.75 -6.70 -6.97
N THR A 99 -13.43 -5.72 -7.58
CA THR A 99 -13.20 -4.31 -7.34
C THR A 99 -14.51 -3.59 -7.08
N VAL A 100 -14.52 -2.71 -6.07
CA VAL A 100 -15.55 -1.69 -5.87
C VAL A 100 -14.96 -0.31 -6.11
N SER A 101 -15.83 0.68 -6.32
CA SER A 101 -15.38 2.07 -6.43
C SER A 101 -15.14 2.67 -5.05
N GLY A 102 -14.18 3.58 -4.94
CA GLY A 102 -14.03 4.42 -3.76
C GLY A 102 -15.32 5.20 -3.45
N ALA A 103 -15.51 5.54 -2.18
CA ALA A 103 -16.68 6.24 -1.69
C ALA A 103 -16.60 7.77 -1.88
N VAL A 104 -15.38 8.32 -1.87
CA VAL A 104 -15.12 9.77 -1.95
C VAL A 104 -14.37 10.12 -3.23
N LEU A 105 -13.39 9.31 -3.62
CA LEU A 105 -12.60 9.51 -4.84
C LEU A 105 -12.93 8.43 -5.87
N ARG A 106 -12.78 8.78 -7.15
CA ARG A 106 -12.92 7.81 -8.24
C ARG A 106 -11.66 6.95 -8.35
N VAL A 107 -11.53 5.97 -7.46
CA VAL A 107 -10.40 5.03 -7.40
C VAL A 107 -10.92 3.61 -7.21
N PRO A 108 -10.25 2.58 -7.76
CA PRO A 108 -10.66 1.19 -7.58
C PRO A 108 -10.15 0.65 -6.23
N ILE A 109 -11.01 -0.06 -5.50
CA ILE A 109 -10.73 -0.67 -4.20
C ILE A 109 -10.89 -2.18 -4.32
N PRO A 110 -9.86 -3.00 -4.00
CA PRO A 110 -9.99 -4.46 -3.96
C PRO A 110 -10.95 -4.91 -2.85
N VAL A 111 -11.96 -5.69 -3.17
CA VAL A 111 -12.94 -6.21 -2.19
C VAL A 111 -12.28 -7.00 -1.07
N LYS A 112 -11.23 -7.78 -1.39
CA LYS A 112 -10.49 -8.59 -0.41
C LYS A 112 -9.50 -7.82 0.46
N SER A 113 -9.29 -6.52 0.23
CA SER A 113 -8.41 -5.74 1.10
C SER A 113 -9.12 -5.38 2.39
N PRO A 114 -8.52 -5.63 3.56
CA PRO A 114 -9.15 -5.33 4.84
C PRO A 114 -9.15 -3.84 5.17
N TRP A 115 -8.24 -3.06 4.55
CA TRP A 115 -8.06 -1.64 4.84
C TRP A 115 -7.50 -0.92 3.62
N SER A 116 -8.21 0.08 3.15
CA SER A 116 -7.88 0.81 1.92
C SER A 116 -7.99 2.32 2.14
N PHE A 117 -7.00 3.04 1.65
CA PHE A 117 -6.99 4.50 1.63
C PHE A 117 -7.42 5.02 0.27
N GLU A 118 -8.24 6.07 0.25
CA GLU A 118 -8.48 6.90 -0.92
C GLU A 118 -7.56 8.13 -0.83
N LEU A 119 -6.64 8.26 -1.77
CA LEU A 119 -5.53 9.18 -1.72
C LEU A 119 -5.62 10.23 -2.83
N GLU A 120 -5.41 11.49 -2.44
CA GLU A 120 -5.22 12.61 -3.35
C GLU A 120 -3.82 13.18 -3.20
N VAL A 121 -3.10 13.34 -4.30
CA VAL A 121 -1.73 13.86 -4.33
C VAL A 121 -1.73 15.34 -3.94
N ASP A 122 -0.97 15.69 -2.91
CA ASP A 122 -0.69 17.05 -2.47
C ASP A 122 0.60 17.57 -3.11
N LYS A 123 1.66 16.74 -3.06
CA LYS A 123 2.99 17.09 -3.58
C LYS A 123 3.64 15.91 -4.28
N THR A 124 4.38 16.21 -5.33
CA THR A 124 5.25 15.25 -6.03
C THR A 124 6.69 15.74 -5.95
N LEU A 125 7.59 14.85 -5.53
CA LEU A 125 9.02 15.11 -5.46
C LEU A 125 9.75 14.12 -6.35
N ARG A 126 10.65 14.60 -7.20
CA ARG A 126 11.61 13.75 -7.92
C ARG A 126 12.88 13.61 -7.09
N LEU A 127 13.38 12.39 -6.97
CA LEU A 127 14.61 12.11 -6.21
C LEU A 127 15.86 12.51 -6.99
N ASP A 128 15.81 12.38 -8.31
CA ASP A 128 16.91 12.74 -9.22
C ASP A 128 16.31 13.30 -10.52
N GLU A 129 16.95 14.28 -11.12
CA GLU A 129 16.53 14.86 -12.43
C GLU A 129 16.58 13.82 -13.56
N ARG A 130 17.44 12.81 -13.42
CA ARG A 130 17.63 11.71 -14.39
C ARG A 130 16.88 10.43 -13.98
N GLY A 131 16.32 10.40 -12.77
CA GLY A 131 15.64 9.23 -12.22
C GLY A 131 14.16 9.20 -12.55
N ASP A 132 13.62 8.00 -12.70
CA ASP A 132 12.19 7.77 -12.97
C ASP A 132 11.35 7.60 -11.70
N SER A 133 11.97 7.71 -10.52
CA SER A 133 11.28 7.53 -9.24
C SER A 133 10.67 8.84 -8.74
N GLU A 134 9.44 8.77 -8.28
CA GLU A 134 8.71 9.88 -7.67
C GLU A 134 8.22 9.53 -6.29
N ILE A 135 8.30 10.51 -5.39
CA ILE A 135 7.66 10.48 -4.07
C ILE A 135 6.39 11.32 -4.15
N TYR A 136 5.28 10.72 -3.77
CA TYR A 136 3.98 11.35 -3.64
C TYR A 136 3.67 11.55 -2.16
N VAL A 137 3.43 12.79 -1.77
CA VAL A 137 2.84 13.13 -0.47
C VAL A 137 1.35 13.33 -0.70
N CYS A 138 0.52 12.56 -0.02
CA CYS A 138 -0.90 12.47 -0.31
C CYS A 138 -1.76 12.81 0.90
N HIS A 139 -2.87 13.51 0.67
CA HIS A 139 -3.97 13.56 1.62
C HIS A 139 -4.69 12.20 1.64
N ILE A 140 -4.99 11.70 2.84
CA ILE A 140 -5.93 10.60 3.02
C ILE A 140 -7.32 11.22 3.05
N ARG A 141 -8.09 11.04 1.97
CA ARG A 141 -9.44 11.61 1.83
C ARG A 141 -10.51 10.74 2.44
N ASN A 142 -10.28 9.43 2.47
CA ASN A 142 -11.17 8.47 3.08
C ASN A 142 -10.41 7.17 3.41
N VAL A 143 -10.98 6.40 4.33
CA VAL A 143 -10.55 5.04 4.64
C VAL A 143 -11.75 4.12 4.50
N LEU A 144 -11.62 3.07 3.71
CA LEU A 144 -12.56 1.98 3.62
C LEU A 144 -11.97 0.78 4.36
N ALA A 145 -12.70 0.25 5.31
CA ALA A 145 -12.28 -0.88 6.14
C ALA A 145 -13.32 -2.01 6.09
N ASP A 146 -12.86 -3.24 6.28
CA ASP A 146 -13.74 -4.36 6.61
C ASP A 146 -14.47 -4.03 7.93
N GLU A 147 -15.80 -4.14 7.94
CA GLU A 147 -16.61 -3.78 9.11
C GLU A 147 -16.19 -4.50 10.40
N ARG A 148 -15.68 -5.75 10.26
CA ARG A 148 -15.18 -6.54 11.39
C ARG A 148 -13.95 -5.93 12.08
N LEU A 149 -13.29 -4.97 11.45
CA LEU A 149 -12.14 -4.24 12.04
C LEU A 149 -12.58 -3.00 12.82
N THR A 150 -13.84 -2.57 12.69
CA THR A 150 -14.36 -1.35 13.32
C THR A 150 -14.96 -1.58 14.70
N ASP A 151 -15.20 -2.82 15.08
CA ASP A 151 -15.67 -3.17 16.40
C ASP A 151 -14.55 -3.02 17.44
N GLU A 152 -14.62 -1.96 18.24
CA GLU A 152 -13.61 -1.64 19.27
C GLU A 152 -13.63 -2.61 20.47
N GLU A 153 -14.72 -3.34 20.69
CA GLU A 153 -14.83 -4.38 21.72
C GLU A 153 -14.03 -5.64 21.34
N THR A 154 -13.84 -5.87 20.04
CA THR A 154 -13.01 -6.98 19.56
C THR A 154 -11.53 -6.69 19.84
N PRO A 155 -10.80 -7.61 20.52
CA PRO A 155 -9.39 -7.42 20.83
C PRO A 155 -8.53 -7.14 19.59
N LEU A 156 -7.56 -6.21 19.70
CA LEU A 156 -6.70 -5.81 18.59
C LEU A 156 -6.00 -7.01 17.91
N ALA A 157 -5.56 -8.01 18.70
CA ALA A 157 -4.92 -9.22 18.16
C ALA A 157 -5.87 -10.03 17.26
N GLU A 158 -7.17 -10.05 17.58
CA GLU A 158 -8.19 -10.70 16.76
C GLU A 158 -8.47 -9.88 15.51
N ARG A 159 -8.66 -8.56 15.63
CA ARG A 159 -8.78 -7.67 14.46
C ARG A 159 -7.56 -7.76 13.53
N LEU A 160 -6.35 -7.84 14.08
CA LEU A 160 -5.13 -8.06 13.31
C LEU A 160 -5.13 -9.43 12.60
N SER A 161 -5.74 -10.46 13.20
CA SER A 161 -5.95 -11.76 12.55
C SER A 161 -6.91 -11.69 11.38
N ILE A 162 -7.96 -10.89 11.50
CA ILE A 162 -8.92 -10.64 10.40
C ILE A 162 -8.23 -9.87 9.27
N ALA A 163 -7.51 -8.81 9.60
CA ALA A 163 -6.78 -8.01 8.63
C ALA A 163 -5.67 -8.82 7.93
N SER A 164 -5.01 -9.71 8.67
CA SER A 164 -3.95 -10.60 8.18
C SER A 164 -2.95 -9.94 7.24
N PRO A 165 -2.35 -8.78 7.60
CA PRO A 165 -1.50 -8.02 6.71
C PRO A 165 -0.18 -8.74 6.43
N VAL A 166 0.37 -8.51 5.24
CA VAL A 166 1.64 -9.07 4.80
C VAL A 166 2.73 -7.99 4.78
N VAL A 167 3.92 -8.37 5.20
CA VAL A 167 5.13 -7.54 5.10
C VAL A 167 6.15 -8.19 4.16
N SER A 168 6.94 -7.36 3.49
CA SER A 168 8.10 -7.81 2.70
C SER A 168 9.38 -7.59 3.49
N VAL A 169 10.26 -8.59 3.46
CA VAL A 169 11.63 -8.55 3.98
C VAL A 169 12.53 -9.27 2.99
N ALA A 170 13.52 -8.58 2.43
CA ALA A 170 14.48 -9.17 1.47
C ALA A 170 13.77 -9.96 0.34
N GLU A 171 12.76 -9.34 -0.30
CA GLU A 171 11.97 -9.91 -1.41
C GLU A 171 11.15 -11.16 -1.08
N GLN A 172 10.96 -11.45 0.21
CA GLN A 172 10.10 -12.51 0.69
C GLN A 172 8.93 -11.94 1.48
N TYR A 173 7.82 -12.67 1.52
CA TYR A 173 6.59 -12.26 2.19
C TYR A 173 6.45 -12.98 3.54
N PHE A 174 6.07 -12.23 4.56
CA PHE A 174 5.88 -12.72 5.92
C PHE A 174 4.55 -12.22 6.49
N PRO A 175 3.84 -13.04 7.27
CA PRO A 175 2.71 -12.55 8.04
C PRO A 175 3.20 -11.66 9.19
N VAL A 176 2.35 -10.75 9.66
CA VAL A 176 2.60 -10.00 10.89
C VAL A 176 2.23 -10.89 12.09
N ASP A 177 3.14 -11.00 13.07
CA ASP A 177 2.85 -11.73 14.31
C ASP A 177 1.68 -11.06 15.06
N ARG A 178 0.75 -11.87 15.55
CA ARG A 178 -0.47 -11.43 16.26
C ARG A 178 -0.25 -11.25 17.75
N LYS A 179 0.95 -11.57 18.24
CA LYS A 179 1.31 -11.44 19.67
C LYS A 179 1.86 -10.04 19.94
N ALA A 180 1.10 -9.23 20.67
CA ALA A 180 1.60 -7.95 21.16
C ALA A 180 2.78 -8.17 22.14
N LEU A 181 3.85 -7.42 21.95
CA LEU A 181 5.00 -7.41 22.87
C LEU A 181 4.78 -6.43 24.04
N GLY A 182 3.93 -5.43 23.87
CA GLY A 182 3.61 -4.40 24.87
C GLY A 182 2.83 -3.25 24.25
N CYS A 183 2.55 -2.23 25.03
CA CYS A 183 1.90 -1.00 24.58
C CYS A 183 2.91 0.16 24.56
N TRP A 184 2.63 1.17 23.78
CA TRP A 184 3.41 2.41 23.77
C TRP A 184 3.52 3.01 25.17
N GLY A 185 4.75 3.31 25.62
CA GLY A 185 5.01 3.89 26.94
C GLY A 185 4.89 2.92 28.13
N SER A 186 4.62 1.63 27.92
CA SER A 186 4.53 0.63 28.99
C SER A 186 5.89 0.10 29.49
N TRP A 187 6.96 0.31 28.75
CA TRP A 187 8.31 -0.13 29.11
C TRP A 187 8.99 0.94 29.96
N LYS A 188 9.35 0.55 31.19
CA LYS A 188 10.09 1.40 32.14
C LYS A 188 11.59 1.07 32.09
#